data_d9da4b11d55c59ee8fd7b7b68b173a2f
#
_entry.id   d9da4b11d55c59ee8fd7b7b68b173a2f
#
_cell.length_a   1.000
_cell.length_b   1.000
_cell.length_c   1.000
_cell.angle_alpha   90.00
_cell.angle_beta   90.00
_cell.angle_gamma   90.00
#
_symmetry.space_group_name_H-M   'P 1'
#
loop_
_entity.id
_entity.type
_entity.pdbx_description
1 polymer ?
#
loop_
_entity_poly.entity_id
_entity_poly.type
_entity_poly.pdbx_seq_one_letter_code
_entity_poly.pdbx_strand_id
1 'polypeptide(L)'
;MQQLASFLSGTWQSGRGRSRLIHHAISGEALWEVTSEGLDMAAARQFAIEKGAPALRAMTFIERAAMLKAVAKHLLSEKERFYALSAQTGATRADSWVDIEGGIGTLFTYASLGSRELPDDTLWPEDELIPLSKEGGFAARHLLTSKSGVAVHINAFNFPCWGMLEKLAPTWLGGMPAIIKPATATAQLTQAMVKSIVDSGLVPEGAISLICGSAGDLLDHLDSQDVVTFTGSAATGQMLRVQPNIVAKSIPFTMEADSLNCCVLGEDVTPDQPEFALFIREVVREMTTKAGQKCTAIRRIIVPQALVNAVSDALVARLQKVVVGDPAQEGVKMGALVNAEQRADVQEKVNILLAAGCEIRLGGQADLSAAGAFFPPTLLYCPQPDETPAVHATEAFGPVATLMPAQNQRHALQLACAGGGSLAGTLVTADPQIARQFIADAARTHGRIQILNEESAKESTGHGSPLPQLVHGGPGRAGGGEELGGLRAVKHYMQRTAVQGSPTMLAAISKQWVRGAKXXGSRQNGGGYRKSDHSHPRSLYSHHRQKRAAQ
;
A
#
# COMPACT_ATOMS: atom_id res chain seq x y z
N MET A 1 13.59 29.91 0.58
CA MET A 1 12.99 28.72 -0.06
C MET A 1 14.10 27.80 -0.52
N GLN A 2 13.96 26.51 -0.25
CA GLN A 2 15.01 25.52 -0.54
C GLN A 2 14.67 24.72 -1.79
N GLN A 3 15.69 24.24 -2.47
CA GLN A 3 15.53 23.39 -3.64
C GLN A 3 15.67 21.93 -3.24
N LEU A 4 14.73 21.11 -3.69
CA LEU A 4 14.71 19.70 -3.36
C LEU A 4 15.48 18.94 -4.45
N ALA A 5 16.42 18.11 -4.04
CA ALA A 5 17.29 17.41 -4.98
C ALA A 5 16.83 15.96 -5.18
N SER A 6 17.14 15.44 -6.35
CA SER A 6 17.02 14.02 -6.68
C SER A 6 18.33 13.31 -6.35
N PHE A 7 18.24 11.98 -6.15
CA PHE A 7 19.43 11.16 -5.92
C PHE A 7 19.53 10.15 -7.04
N LEU A 8 20.37 10.46 -8.03
CA LEU A 8 20.49 9.65 -9.23
C LEU A 8 21.95 9.40 -9.53
N SER A 9 22.25 8.19 -10.00
CA SER A 9 23.62 7.81 -10.36
C SER A 9 24.60 8.06 -9.21
N GLY A 10 24.12 7.84 -7.99
CA GLY A 10 24.94 7.95 -6.80
C GLY A 10 25.21 9.36 -6.30
N THR A 11 24.58 10.39 -6.87
CA THR A 11 24.82 11.77 -6.45
C THR A 11 23.52 12.54 -6.32
N TRP A 12 23.53 13.53 -5.42
CA TRP A 12 22.41 14.45 -5.28
C TRP A 12 22.49 15.50 -6.39
N GLN A 13 21.39 15.65 -7.13
CA GLN A 13 21.34 16.52 -8.31
C GLN A 13 20.02 17.27 -8.32
N SER A 14 20.04 18.49 -8.82
CA SER A 14 18.83 19.26 -9.03
C SER A 14 18.63 19.47 -10.53
N GLY A 15 17.37 19.43 -10.95
CA GLY A 15 17.05 19.74 -12.33
C GLY A 15 17.14 21.22 -12.60
N ARG A 16 16.89 21.58 -13.85
CA ARG A 16 16.90 22.96 -14.31
C ARG A 16 15.58 23.26 -14.98
N GLY A 17 15.26 24.53 -15.07
CA GLY A 17 14.08 24.94 -15.78
C GLY A 17 12.91 25.16 -14.86
N ARG A 18 11.73 24.87 -15.36
CA ARG A 18 10.50 25.18 -14.63
C ARG A 18 10.36 24.30 -13.40
N SER A 19 10.14 24.94 -12.27
CA SER A 19 9.99 24.23 -11.01
C SER A 19 8.58 24.33 -10.50
N ARG A 20 8.22 23.41 -9.60
CA ARG A 20 6.97 23.44 -8.87
C ARG A 20 7.26 23.77 -7.42
N LEU A 21 6.27 24.36 -6.73
CA LEU A 21 6.42 24.74 -5.34
C LEU A 21 5.71 23.76 -4.43
N ILE A 22 6.31 23.53 -3.27
CA ILE A 22 5.68 22.76 -2.20
C ILE A 22 5.37 23.76 -1.08
N HIS A 23 4.11 23.79 -0.66
CA HIS A 23 3.64 24.74 0.34
C HIS A 23 3.39 24.05 1.66
N HIS A 24 3.58 24.79 2.74
CA HIS A 24 3.18 24.34 4.08
C HIS A 24 1.66 24.24 4.10
N ALA A 25 1.14 23.09 4.53
CA ALA A 25 -0.30 22.87 4.48
C ALA A 25 -1.08 23.81 5.40
N ILE A 26 -0.47 24.26 6.49
CA ILE A 26 -1.15 25.09 7.48
C ILE A 26 -0.98 26.58 7.18
N SER A 27 0.25 27.03 6.94
CA SER A 27 0.53 28.45 6.72
C SER A 27 0.34 28.89 5.29
N GLY A 28 0.40 27.96 4.34
CA GLY A 28 0.36 28.28 2.92
C GLY A 28 1.68 28.80 2.37
N GLU A 29 2.70 28.92 3.20
CA GLU A 29 3.99 29.46 2.79
C GLU A 29 4.72 28.50 1.87
N ALA A 30 5.33 29.02 0.79
CA ALA A 30 6.13 28.20 -0.10
C ALA A 30 7.44 27.85 0.60
N LEU A 31 7.73 26.56 0.70
CA LEU A 31 8.90 26.06 1.44
C LEU A 31 9.97 25.48 0.53
N TRP A 32 9.57 24.80 -0.52
CA TRP A 32 10.49 24.05 -1.36
C TRP A 32 10.14 24.26 -2.83
N GLU A 33 11.18 24.22 -3.68
CA GLU A 33 10.92 24.14 -5.11
C GLU A 33 11.55 22.89 -5.65
N VAL A 34 10.92 22.32 -6.68
CA VAL A 34 11.21 20.99 -7.18
C VAL A 34 11.23 21.02 -8.69
N THR A 35 12.29 20.47 -9.28
CA THR A 35 12.29 20.17 -10.71
C THR A 35 13.27 19.04 -10.97
N SER A 36 12.88 18.11 -11.85
CA SER A 36 13.77 17.06 -12.35
C SER A 36 14.11 17.27 -13.82
N GLU A 37 13.66 18.38 -14.38
CA GLU A 37 13.87 18.65 -15.80
C GLU A 37 15.37 18.67 -16.12
N GLY A 38 15.76 17.97 -17.18
CA GLY A 38 17.14 17.91 -17.60
C GLY A 38 17.98 16.83 -16.95
N LEU A 39 17.44 16.11 -15.97
CA LEU A 39 18.18 15.00 -15.38
C LEU A 39 18.17 13.79 -16.31
N ASP A 40 19.26 13.04 -16.29
CA ASP A 40 19.45 11.91 -17.21
C ASP A 40 18.85 10.64 -16.62
N MET A 41 17.61 10.35 -17.01
CA MET A 41 16.90 9.19 -16.49
C MET A 41 17.46 7.87 -17.02
N ALA A 42 17.95 7.88 -18.26
CA ALA A 42 18.57 6.68 -18.82
C ALA A 42 19.80 6.29 -18.02
N ALA A 43 20.64 7.28 -17.70
CA ALA A 43 21.84 7.04 -16.92
C ALA A 43 21.49 6.57 -15.50
N ALA A 44 20.43 7.12 -14.93
CA ALA A 44 20.00 6.73 -13.58
C ALA A 44 19.58 5.25 -13.56
N ARG A 45 18.83 4.83 -14.57
CA ARG A 45 18.45 3.42 -14.65
C ARG A 45 19.68 2.54 -14.84
N GLN A 46 20.58 2.95 -15.73
CA GLN A 46 21.77 2.16 -16.02
C GLN A 46 22.64 2.00 -14.77
N PHE A 47 22.74 3.04 -13.96
CA PHE A 47 23.49 2.98 -12.70
C PHE A 47 22.89 1.95 -11.75
N ALA A 48 21.57 1.94 -11.61
CA ALA A 48 20.89 0.97 -10.75
C ALA A 48 21.15 -0.45 -11.26
N ILE A 49 21.11 -0.65 -12.57
CA ILE A 49 21.34 -1.96 -13.17
C ILE A 49 22.78 -2.43 -12.95
N GLU A 50 23.74 -1.52 -13.11
CA GLU A 50 25.16 -1.89 -13.06
C GLU A 50 25.67 -2.04 -11.64
N LYS A 51 25.18 -1.22 -10.71
CA LYS A 51 25.68 -1.21 -9.35
C LYS A 51 24.75 -1.89 -8.37
N GLY A 52 23.47 -1.48 -8.35
CA GLY A 52 22.54 -1.95 -7.35
C GLY A 52 22.09 -3.38 -7.57
N ALA A 53 21.69 -3.72 -8.78
CA ALA A 53 21.11 -5.02 -9.06
C ALA A 53 22.10 -6.17 -8.78
N PRO A 54 23.34 -6.13 -9.28
CA PRO A 54 24.24 -7.25 -8.98
C PRO A 54 24.55 -7.38 -7.50
N ALA A 55 24.69 -6.26 -6.80
CA ALA A 55 25.00 -6.33 -5.37
C ALA A 55 23.87 -6.97 -4.58
N LEU A 56 22.63 -6.58 -4.89
CA LEU A 56 21.49 -7.14 -4.17
C LEU A 56 21.25 -8.61 -4.53
N ARG A 57 21.42 -8.95 -5.82
CA ARG A 57 21.22 -10.35 -6.23
C ARG A 57 22.25 -11.29 -5.60
N ALA A 58 23.44 -10.78 -5.31
CA ALA A 58 24.49 -11.61 -4.69
C ALA A 58 24.20 -11.90 -3.22
N MET A 59 23.35 -11.13 -2.58
CA MET A 59 22.99 -11.33 -1.18
C MET A 59 21.95 -12.44 -1.07
N THR A 60 22.08 -13.27 -0.03
CA THR A 60 21.03 -14.24 0.28
C THR A 60 19.83 -13.56 0.88
N PHE A 61 18.70 -14.25 0.95
CA PHE A 61 17.52 -13.71 1.60
C PHE A 61 17.81 -13.33 3.05
N ILE A 62 18.61 -14.13 3.75
CA ILE A 62 18.96 -13.84 5.14
C ILE A 62 19.75 -12.53 5.22
N GLU A 63 20.67 -12.32 4.30
CA GLU A 63 21.46 -11.08 4.28
C GLU A 63 20.59 -9.88 3.93
N ARG A 64 19.66 -10.05 2.97
CA ARG A 64 18.74 -8.96 2.63
C ARG A 64 17.83 -8.63 3.81
N ALA A 65 17.35 -9.66 4.51
CA ALA A 65 16.51 -9.44 5.68
C ALA A 65 17.27 -8.68 6.77
N ALA A 66 18.54 -9.03 6.97
CA ALA A 66 19.37 -8.31 7.96
C ALA A 66 19.55 -6.85 7.55
N MET A 67 19.70 -6.60 6.25
CA MET A 67 19.82 -5.23 5.75
C MET A 67 18.53 -4.44 6.03
N LEU A 68 17.37 -5.05 5.78
CA LEU A 68 16.10 -4.38 6.08
C LEU A 68 15.99 -4.02 7.56
N LYS A 69 16.38 -4.94 8.43
CA LYS A 69 16.31 -4.71 9.86
C LYS A 69 17.24 -3.57 10.27
N ALA A 70 18.44 -3.55 9.70
CA ALA A 70 19.41 -2.49 10.03
C ALA A 70 18.91 -1.13 9.57
N VAL A 71 18.34 -1.07 8.36
CA VAL A 71 17.76 0.19 7.85
C VAL A 71 16.62 0.65 8.75
N ALA A 72 15.76 -0.29 9.16
CA ALA A 72 14.61 0.04 10.01
C ALA A 72 15.09 0.65 11.34
N LYS A 73 16.09 0.03 11.96
CA LYS A 73 16.62 0.56 13.22
C LYS A 73 17.22 1.93 13.05
N HIS A 74 17.94 2.15 11.94
CA HIS A 74 18.54 3.44 11.67
C HIS A 74 17.48 4.53 11.49
N LEU A 75 16.46 4.23 10.69
CA LEU A 75 15.39 5.20 10.47
C LEU A 75 14.67 5.54 11.76
N LEU A 76 14.45 4.54 12.60
CA LEU A 76 13.79 4.75 13.89
C LEU A 76 14.61 5.72 14.75
N SER A 77 15.92 5.62 14.69
CA SER A 77 16.78 6.51 15.47
C SER A 77 16.71 7.95 15.00
N GLU A 78 16.24 8.20 13.78
CA GLU A 78 16.14 9.55 13.22
C GLU A 78 14.71 10.02 13.08
N LYS A 79 13.76 9.36 13.72
CA LYS A 79 12.35 9.61 13.46
C LYS A 79 11.89 11.03 13.75
N GLU A 80 12.52 11.72 14.69
CA GLU A 80 12.07 13.08 15.03
C GLU A 80 12.27 14.05 13.86
N ARG A 81 13.32 13.86 13.06
CA ARG A 81 13.50 14.66 11.84
C ARG A 81 12.31 14.48 10.90
N PHE A 82 11.85 13.23 10.78
CA PHE A 82 10.76 12.95 9.87
C PHE A 82 9.44 13.51 10.41
N TYR A 83 9.24 13.43 11.71
CA TYR A 83 8.05 14.05 12.31
C TYR A 83 8.00 15.55 12.04
N ALA A 84 9.13 16.23 12.15
CA ALA A 84 9.17 17.66 11.92
C ALA A 84 8.76 18.01 10.49
N LEU A 85 9.22 17.21 9.51
CA LEU A 85 8.84 17.45 8.12
C LEU A 85 7.39 17.04 7.85
N SER A 86 6.94 15.98 8.49
CA SER A 86 5.56 15.52 8.30
C SER A 86 4.55 16.57 8.74
N ALA A 87 4.90 17.35 9.76
CA ALA A 87 4.03 18.42 10.23
C ALA A 87 3.76 19.45 9.13
N GLN A 88 4.70 19.65 8.20
CA GLN A 88 4.50 20.59 7.09
C GLN A 88 3.39 20.15 6.16
N THR A 89 3.05 18.88 6.15
CA THR A 89 2.03 18.32 5.27
C THR A 89 0.62 18.42 5.85
N GLY A 90 0.49 18.99 7.03
CA GLY A 90 -0.79 19.14 7.71
C GLY A 90 -1.16 17.99 8.62
N ALA A 91 -0.32 16.98 8.71
CA ALA A 91 -0.62 15.78 9.49
C ALA A 91 -0.53 16.04 11.00
N THR A 92 -1.44 15.43 11.75
CA THR A 92 -1.31 15.40 13.20
C THR A 92 -0.15 14.46 13.57
N ARG A 93 0.27 14.55 14.82
CA ARG A 93 1.33 13.65 15.29
C ARG A 93 0.89 12.18 15.18
N ALA A 94 -0.38 11.90 15.48
CA ALA A 94 -0.89 10.54 15.36
C ALA A 94 -0.85 10.05 13.91
N ASP A 95 -1.23 10.90 12.97
CA ASP A 95 -1.17 10.53 11.55
C ASP A 95 0.27 10.34 11.09
N SER A 96 1.17 11.19 11.57
CA SER A 96 2.59 11.08 11.25
C SER A 96 3.17 9.76 11.79
N TRP A 97 2.70 9.35 12.97
CA TRP A 97 3.14 8.07 13.54
C TRP A 97 2.78 6.91 12.59
N VAL A 98 1.56 6.93 12.05
CA VAL A 98 1.15 5.88 11.10
C VAL A 98 2.07 5.87 9.89
N ASP A 99 2.37 7.04 9.35
CA ASP A 99 3.21 7.14 8.15
C ASP A 99 4.65 6.71 8.44
N ILE A 100 5.24 7.26 9.48
CA ILE A 100 6.67 7.11 9.73
C ILE A 100 6.95 5.79 10.44
N GLU A 101 6.40 5.62 11.63
CA GLU A 101 6.71 4.41 12.39
C GLU A 101 5.97 3.20 11.85
N GLY A 102 4.77 3.41 11.30
CA GLY A 102 4.08 2.33 10.59
C GLY A 102 4.84 1.86 9.38
N GLY A 103 5.39 2.81 8.62
CA GLY A 103 6.22 2.45 7.46
C GLY A 103 7.48 1.71 7.87
N ILE A 104 8.15 2.19 8.92
CA ILE A 104 9.34 1.50 9.42
C ILE A 104 8.98 0.10 9.91
N GLY A 105 7.79 -0.05 10.50
CA GLY A 105 7.30 -1.35 10.92
C GLY A 105 7.19 -2.35 9.79
N THR A 106 6.90 -1.86 8.58
CA THR A 106 6.85 -2.73 7.41
C THR A 106 8.23 -3.34 7.12
N LEU A 107 9.28 -2.53 7.26
CA LEU A 107 10.63 -3.07 7.09
C LEU A 107 10.91 -4.18 8.11
N PHE A 108 10.53 -3.96 9.37
CA PHE A 108 10.72 -4.99 10.39
C PHE A 108 9.94 -6.26 10.08
N THR A 109 8.71 -6.10 9.59
CA THR A 109 7.89 -7.27 9.25
C THR A 109 8.53 -8.09 8.15
N TYR A 110 8.99 -7.43 7.07
CA TYR A 110 9.62 -8.16 5.97
C TYR A 110 10.98 -8.73 6.37
N ALA A 111 11.71 -8.06 7.24
CA ALA A 111 12.96 -8.61 7.78
C ALA A 111 12.69 -9.90 8.52
N SER A 112 11.64 -9.91 9.33
CA SER A 112 11.26 -11.09 10.09
C SER A 112 10.82 -12.22 9.17
N LEU A 113 9.97 -11.91 8.18
CA LEU A 113 9.53 -12.91 7.22
C LEU A 113 10.73 -13.52 6.47
N GLY A 114 11.64 -12.66 6.03
CA GLY A 114 12.79 -13.13 5.26
C GLY A 114 13.69 -14.03 6.07
N SER A 115 13.94 -13.67 7.34
CA SER A 115 14.85 -14.46 8.16
C SER A 115 14.24 -15.77 8.61
N ARG A 116 12.90 -15.82 8.78
CA ARG A 116 12.24 -17.02 9.31
C ARG A 116 11.72 -17.96 8.25
N GLU A 117 11.29 -17.42 7.09
CA GLU A 117 10.51 -18.23 6.16
C GLU A 117 11.16 -18.41 4.79
N LEU A 118 12.22 -17.67 4.48
CA LEU A 118 12.89 -17.81 3.19
C LEU A 118 14.18 -18.61 3.34
N PRO A 119 14.64 -19.24 2.23
CA PRO A 119 15.85 -20.06 2.33
C PRO A 119 17.10 -19.20 2.51
N ASP A 120 18.15 -19.80 3.08
CA ASP A 120 19.47 -19.18 3.17
C ASP A 120 20.17 -19.36 1.82
N ASP A 121 19.70 -18.64 0.82
CA ASP A 121 20.12 -18.82 -0.56
C ASP A 121 19.66 -17.61 -1.34
N THR A 122 20.02 -17.56 -2.60
CA THR A 122 19.49 -16.56 -3.55
C THR A 122 18.39 -17.14 -4.43
N LEU A 123 18.26 -18.47 -4.48
CA LEU A 123 17.17 -19.15 -5.19
C LEU A 123 16.08 -19.51 -4.21
N TRP A 124 14.83 -19.36 -4.66
CA TRP A 124 13.67 -19.62 -3.80
C TRP A 124 12.79 -20.69 -4.45
N PRO A 125 12.90 -21.95 -4.02
CA PRO A 125 11.98 -22.99 -4.51
C PRO A 125 10.57 -22.68 -3.99
N GLU A 126 9.62 -22.54 -4.90
CA GLU A 126 8.30 -22.05 -4.54
C GLU A 126 7.35 -23.17 -4.11
N ASP A 127 7.50 -24.33 -4.70
CA ASP A 127 6.54 -25.41 -4.50
C ASP A 127 7.25 -26.72 -4.18
N GLU A 128 6.43 -27.74 -3.99
CA GLU A 128 6.93 -29.11 -3.84
C GLU A 128 7.33 -29.64 -5.20
N LEU A 129 8.09 -30.74 -5.17
CA LEU A 129 8.44 -31.45 -6.40
C LEU A 129 7.17 -31.90 -7.12
N ILE A 130 7.12 -31.68 -8.43
CA ILE A 130 6.00 -32.10 -9.26
C ILE A 130 6.43 -33.28 -10.09
N PRO A 131 5.92 -34.51 -9.83
CA PRO A 131 6.31 -35.66 -10.63
C PRO A 131 5.80 -35.53 -12.06
N LEU A 132 6.64 -35.82 -13.03
CA LEU A 132 6.27 -35.71 -14.44
C LEU A 132 6.38 -37.05 -15.17
N SER A 133 6.86 -38.12 -14.51
CA SER A 133 6.95 -39.40 -15.13
C SER A 133 6.46 -40.49 -14.19
N LYS A 134 6.07 -41.60 -14.78
CA LYS A 134 5.48 -42.72 -14.05
C LYS A 134 6.46 -43.34 -13.07
N GLU A 135 7.73 -43.46 -13.49
CA GLU A 135 8.75 -44.14 -12.69
C GLU A 135 9.48 -43.20 -11.73
N GLY A 136 9.15 -41.90 -11.76
CA GLY A 136 9.73 -40.97 -10.82
C GLY A 136 11.08 -40.39 -11.20
N GLY A 137 11.57 -40.69 -12.39
CA GLY A 137 12.88 -40.19 -12.80
C GLY A 137 12.88 -38.81 -13.41
N PHE A 138 11.72 -38.24 -13.62
CA PHE A 138 11.60 -36.90 -14.24
C PHE A 138 10.55 -36.10 -13.49
N ALA A 139 10.93 -34.90 -13.12
CA ALA A 139 10.09 -34.07 -12.28
C ALA A 139 10.36 -32.61 -12.56
N ALA A 140 9.63 -31.73 -11.91
CA ALA A 140 9.82 -30.30 -12.06
C ALA A 140 9.63 -29.60 -10.73
N ARG A 141 10.13 -28.38 -10.69
CA ARG A 141 9.95 -27.51 -9.54
C ARG A 141 10.01 -26.08 -10.02
N HIS A 142 9.18 -25.22 -9.45
CA HIS A 142 9.24 -23.79 -9.78
C HIS A 142 10.25 -23.12 -8.87
N LEU A 143 11.13 -22.34 -9.48
CA LEU A 143 12.13 -21.57 -8.75
C LEU A 143 11.94 -20.10 -9.04
N LEU A 144 12.17 -19.29 -8.02
CA LEU A 144 12.14 -17.84 -8.14
C LEU A 144 13.56 -17.30 -8.00
N THR A 145 13.92 -16.40 -8.89
CA THR A 145 15.20 -15.67 -8.83
C THR A 145 14.92 -14.18 -8.89
N SER A 146 15.82 -13.37 -8.34
CA SER A 146 15.69 -11.92 -8.44
C SER A 146 15.65 -11.49 -9.90
N LYS A 147 14.73 -10.60 -10.24
CA LYS A 147 14.78 -9.97 -11.55
C LYS A 147 16.06 -9.17 -11.67
N SER A 148 16.60 -9.06 -12.87
CA SER A 148 17.89 -8.41 -13.08
C SER A 148 17.78 -6.92 -13.35
N GLY A 149 16.59 -6.37 -13.30
CA GLY A 149 16.32 -4.97 -13.57
C GLY A 149 16.17 -4.11 -12.33
N VAL A 150 15.43 -3.03 -12.49
CA VAL A 150 15.15 -2.07 -11.43
C VAL A 150 13.65 -1.94 -11.23
N ALA A 151 13.23 -1.74 -9.98
CA ALA A 151 11.83 -1.51 -9.66
C ALA A 151 11.58 0.00 -9.59
N VAL A 152 10.66 0.48 -10.41
CA VAL A 152 10.26 1.89 -10.39
C VAL A 152 9.03 2.01 -9.52
N HIS A 153 9.15 2.81 -8.46
CA HIS A 153 8.04 3.02 -7.52
C HIS A 153 7.51 4.44 -7.70
N ILE A 154 6.26 4.53 -8.15
CA ILE A 154 5.58 5.82 -8.31
C ILE A 154 4.53 5.90 -7.22
N ASN A 155 4.68 6.84 -6.30
CA ASN A 155 3.95 6.84 -5.04
C ASN A 155 3.00 8.03 -4.92
N ALA A 156 2.01 7.88 -4.03
CA ALA A 156 1.02 8.92 -3.75
C ALA A 156 1.52 9.86 -2.66
N PHE A 157 0.79 10.96 -2.48
CA PHE A 157 1.24 12.02 -1.56
C PHE A 157 0.86 11.76 -0.10
N ASN A 158 -0.11 10.89 0.16
CA ASN A 158 -0.76 10.90 1.47
C ASN A 158 0.07 10.30 2.59
N PHE A 159 0.81 9.25 2.31
CA PHE A 159 1.70 8.61 3.28
C PHE A 159 3.07 8.40 2.62
N PRO A 160 3.86 9.47 2.52
CA PRO A 160 5.11 9.38 1.74
C PRO A 160 6.15 8.44 2.33
N CYS A 161 6.21 8.30 3.65
CA CYS A 161 7.14 7.35 4.26
C CYS A 161 6.65 5.93 4.15
N TRP A 162 5.40 5.69 4.58
CA TRP A 162 4.81 4.37 4.47
C TRP A 162 4.81 3.90 3.02
N GLY A 163 4.35 4.78 2.11
CA GLY A 163 4.25 4.39 0.70
C GLY A 163 5.57 3.99 0.10
N MET A 164 6.65 4.67 0.50
CA MET A 164 7.97 4.28 0.05
C MET A 164 8.39 2.94 0.66
N LEU A 165 8.25 2.80 1.97
CA LEU A 165 8.82 1.67 2.67
C LEU A 165 8.04 0.38 2.42
N GLU A 166 6.71 0.47 2.22
CA GLU A 166 5.94 -0.74 1.95
C GLU A 166 6.31 -1.37 0.61
N LYS A 167 6.77 -0.56 -0.35
CA LYS A 167 7.23 -1.08 -1.63
C LYS A 167 8.69 -1.48 -1.59
N LEU A 168 9.50 -0.69 -0.86
CA LEU A 168 10.93 -0.93 -0.80
C LEU A 168 11.27 -2.24 -0.09
N ALA A 169 10.53 -2.57 0.96
CA ALA A 169 10.82 -3.76 1.74
C ALA A 169 10.74 -5.04 0.90
N PRO A 170 9.62 -5.33 0.23
CA PRO A 170 9.60 -6.54 -0.60
C PRO A 170 10.49 -6.45 -1.83
N THR A 171 10.72 -5.24 -2.35
CA THR A 171 11.62 -5.06 -3.50
C THR A 171 13.05 -5.49 -3.14
N TRP A 172 13.57 -4.96 -2.05
CA TRP A 172 14.91 -5.29 -1.61
C TRP A 172 15.02 -6.74 -1.16
N LEU A 173 13.99 -7.24 -0.47
CA LEU A 173 14.01 -8.65 -0.08
C LEU A 173 14.01 -9.56 -1.29
N GLY A 174 13.36 -9.15 -2.38
CA GLY A 174 13.38 -9.87 -3.64
C GLY A 174 14.67 -9.68 -4.43
N GLY A 175 15.54 -8.78 -3.99
CA GLY A 175 16.84 -8.61 -4.62
C GLY A 175 16.91 -7.61 -5.74
N MET A 176 15.98 -6.65 -5.80
CA MET A 176 15.98 -5.61 -6.82
C MET A 176 16.32 -4.25 -6.23
N PRO A 177 17.04 -3.39 -6.97
CA PRO A 177 17.15 -1.99 -6.59
C PRO A 177 15.88 -1.23 -6.95
N ALA A 178 15.69 -0.06 -6.38
CA ALA A 178 14.50 0.74 -6.61
C ALA A 178 14.86 2.16 -7.05
N ILE A 179 14.05 2.70 -7.97
CA ILE A 179 14.02 4.13 -8.27
C ILE A 179 12.67 4.63 -7.79
N ILE A 180 12.69 5.54 -6.83
CA ILE A 180 11.49 5.99 -6.15
C ILE A 180 11.13 7.38 -6.65
N LYS A 181 9.86 7.53 -7.08
CA LYS A 181 9.34 8.84 -7.49
C LYS A 181 8.17 9.16 -6.57
N PRO A 182 8.39 9.93 -5.50
CA PRO A 182 7.28 10.34 -4.64
C PRO A 182 6.42 11.37 -5.35
N ALA A 183 5.19 11.52 -4.88
CA ALA A 183 4.35 12.63 -5.31
C ALA A 183 5.02 13.93 -4.86
N THR A 184 4.94 14.95 -5.73
CA THR A 184 5.68 16.18 -5.49
C THR A 184 5.28 16.86 -4.18
N ALA A 185 3.98 16.85 -3.85
CA ALA A 185 3.48 17.63 -2.70
C ALA A 185 4.13 17.26 -1.37
N THR A 186 4.61 16.01 -1.22
CA THR A 186 5.22 15.56 0.03
C THR A 186 6.62 14.98 -0.20
N ALA A 187 7.25 15.34 -1.31
CA ALA A 187 8.55 14.77 -1.67
C ALA A 187 9.66 15.14 -0.69
N GLN A 188 9.53 16.25 0.03
CA GLN A 188 10.56 16.65 0.97
C GLN A 188 10.73 15.63 2.11
N LEU A 189 9.65 15.01 2.52
CA LEU A 189 9.72 13.99 3.56
C LEU A 189 10.39 12.72 3.02
N THR A 190 10.01 12.32 1.80
CA THR A 190 10.65 11.17 1.17
C THR A 190 12.14 11.41 0.95
N GLN A 191 12.50 12.62 0.51
CA GLN A 191 13.91 12.93 0.31
C GLN A 191 14.70 12.82 1.61
N ALA A 192 14.16 13.31 2.70
CA ALA A 192 14.85 13.23 3.99
C ALA A 192 15.09 11.79 4.39
N MET A 193 14.09 10.94 4.17
CA MET A 193 14.23 9.53 4.53
C MET A 193 15.23 8.81 3.64
N VAL A 194 15.21 9.10 2.33
CA VAL A 194 16.19 8.52 1.42
C VAL A 194 17.60 8.98 1.79
N LYS A 195 17.76 10.27 2.12
CA LYS A 195 19.07 10.77 2.51
C LYS A 195 19.57 10.06 3.77
N SER A 196 18.69 9.82 4.71
CA SER A 196 19.05 9.08 5.91
C SER A 196 19.54 7.68 5.58
N ILE A 197 18.84 6.99 4.68
CA ILE A 197 19.25 5.64 4.26
C ILE A 197 20.60 5.67 3.55
N VAL A 198 20.78 6.60 2.61
CA VAL A 198 22.02 6.70 1.85
C VAL A 198 23.19 7.02 2.78
N ASP A 199 23.00 8.00 3.66
CA ASP A 199 24.08 8.43 4.56
C ASP A 199 24.47 7.35 5.56
N SER A 200 23.56 6.43 5.88
CA SER A 200 23.86 5.37 6.82
C SER A 200 24.92 4.39 6.32
N GLY A 201 25.07 4.27 5.01
CA GLY A 201 25.98 3.29 4.43
C GLY A 201 25.53 1.85 4.55
N LEU A 202 24.27 1.63 4.93
CA LEU A 202 23.75 0.29 5.20
C LEU A 202 23.32 -0.48 3.96
N VAL A 203 23.13 0.22 2.82
CA VAL A 203 22.67 -0.44 1.61
C VAL A 203 23.72 -0.29 0.51
N PRO A 204 23.75 -1.25 -0.44
CA PRO A 204 24.73 -1.16 -1.52
C PRO A 204 24.53 0.07 -2.38
N GLU A 205 25.62 0.52 -3.00
CA GLU A 205 25.57 1.59 -3.97
C GLU A 205 24.61 1.19 -5.10
N GLY A 206 23.70 2.10 -5.46
CA GLY A 206 22.73 1.84 -6.53
C GLY A 206 21.47 1.13 -6.07
N ALA A 207 21.38 0.73 -4.79
CA ALA A 207 20.19 0.04 -4.30
C ALA A 207 18.97 0.96 -4.24
N ILE A 208 19.19 2.27 -4.14
CA ILE A 208 18.11 3.24 -4.03
C ILE A 208 18.46 4.47 -4.84
N SER A 209 17.46 4.97 -5.57
CA SER A 209 17.53 6.24 -6.31
C SER A 209 16.22 6.98 -6.07
N LEU A 210 16.26 8.29 -6.22
CA LEU A 210 15.11 9.13 -5.91
C LEU A 210 14.95 10.20 -6.98
N ILE A 211 13.74 10.33 -7.51
CA ILE A 211 13.37 11.40 -8.43
C ILE A 211 12.41 12.33 -7.71
N CYS A 212 12.84 13.57 -7.45
CA CYS A 212 11.95 14.60 -6.94
C CYS A 212 11.53 15.46 -8.12
N GLY A 213 10.26 15.32 -8.50
CA GLY A 213 9.72 15.96 -9.68
C GLY A 213 9.14 14.93 -10.63
N SER A 214 9.09 15.27 -11.90
CA SER A 214 8.59 14.37 -12.94
C SER A 214 9.55 13.22 -13.17
N ALA A 215 9.01 12.05 -13.51
CA ALA A 215 9.85 10.92 -13.93
C ALA A 215 10.44 11.11 -15.33
N GLY A 216 10.04 12.16 -16.04
CA GLY A 216 10.57 12.43 -17.36
C GLY A 216 10.36 11.27 -18.30
N ASP A 217 11.41 10.84 -18.96
CA ASP A 217 11.32 9.74 -19.91
C ASP A 217 11.80 8.41 -19.34
N LEU A 218 11.81 8.28 -18.00
CA LEU A 218 12.33 7.06 -17.37
C LEU A 218 11.69 5.80 -17.94
N LEU A 219 10.36 5.80 -18.09
CA LEU A 219 9.67 4.59 -18.53
C LEU A 219 10.05 4.17 -19.95
N ASP A 220 10.51 5.10 -20.75
CA ASP A 220 10.96 4.78 -22.12
C ASP A 220 12.23 3.93 -22.12
N HIS A 221 12.96 3.92 -21.01
CA HIS A 221 14.27 3.23 -20.94
C HIS A 221 14.18 1.89 -20.23
N LEU A 222 13.00 1.48 -19.79
CA LEU A 222 12.85 0.22 -19.05
C LEU A 222 12.88 -0.98 -19.98
N ASP A 223 13.16 -2.14 -19.42
CA ASP A 223 13.21 -3.39 -20.14
C ASP A 223 12.41 -4.45 -19.38
N SER A 224 12.35 -5.65 -19.94
CA SER A 224 11.45 -6.70 -19.47
C SER A 224 11.73 -7.18 -18.06
N GLN A 225 12.96 -7.01 -17.58
CA GLN A 225 13.28 -7.41 -16.19
C GLN A 225 13.03 -6.29 -15.19
N ASP A 226 12.60 -5.12 -15.65
CA ASP A 226 12.17 -4.05 -14.75
C ASP A 226 10.71 -4.22 -14.38
N VAL A 227 10.29 -3.56 -13.30
CA VAL A 227 8.88 -3.54 -12.93
C VAL A 227 8.48 -2.12 -12.54
N VAL A 228 7.20 -1.82 -12.70
CA VAL A 228 6.64 -0.53 -12.26
C VAL A 228 5.54 -0.82 -11.25
N THR A 229 5.61 -0.13 -10.12
CA THR A 229 4.57 -0.21 -9.08
C THR A 229 4.04 1.20 -8.87
N PHE A 230 2.75 1.38 -9.14
CA PHE A 230 2.12 2.69 -9.16
C PHE A 230 1.03 2.79 -8.11
N THR A 231 1.02 3.89 -7.36
CA THR A 231 -0.07 4.25 -6.47
C THR A 231 -0.45 5.71 -6.78
N GLY A 232 -1.70 5.93 -7.15
CA GLY A 232 -2.14 7.27 -7.48
C GLY A 232 -3.50 7.25 -8.15
N SER A 233 -3.80 8.30 -8.91
CA SER A 233 -5.11 8.39 -9.57
C SER A 233 -5.22 7.35 -10.68
N ALA A 234 -6.46 6.91 -10.91
CA ALA A 234 -6.71 5.94 -11.98
C ALA A 234 -6.34 6.50 -13.34
N ALA A 235 -6.60 7.80 -13.56
CA ALA A 235 -6.30 8.40 -14.86
C ALA A 235 -4.81 8.37 -15.15
N THR A 236 -3.97 8.75 -14.18
CA THR A 236 -2.53 8.72 -14.38
C THR A 236 -2.03 7.29 -14.55
N GLY A 237 -2.53 6.37 -13.73
CA GLY A 237 -2.11 4.98 -13.82
C GLY A 237 -2.43 4.36 -15.17
N GLN A 238 -3.63 4.64 -15.67
CA GLN A 238 -4.03 4.11 -16.98
C GLN A 238 -3.14 4.67 -18.10
N MET A 239 -2.82 5.95 -18.01
CA MET A 239 -1.96 6.58 -19.01
C MET A 239 -0.57 5.94 -19.00
N LEU A 240 -0.02 5.72 -17.82
CA LEU A 240 1.32 5.13 -17.71
C LEU A 240 1.33 3.67 -18.13
N ARG A 241 0.30 2.93 -17.77
CA ARG A 241 0.25 1.49 -18.04
C ARG A 241 0.25 1.18 -19.52
N VAL A 242 -0.32 2.06 -20.33
CA VAL A 242 -0.36 1.84 -21.78
C VAL A 242 0.77 2.54 -22.53
N GLN A 243 1.73 3.07 -21.81
CA GLN A 243 2.90 3.69 -22.44
C GLN A 243 3.56 2.66 -23.36
N PRO A 244 3.93 3.05 -24.60
CA PRO A 244 4.29 2.04 -25.60
C PRO A 244 5.42 1.10 -25.19
N ASN A 245 6.43 1.60 -24.49
CA ASN A 245 7.54 0.74 -24.08
C ASN A 245 7.11 -0.29 -23.03
N ILE A 246 6.23 0.12 -22.13
CA ILE A 246 5.69 -0.80 -21.12
C ILE A 246 4.95 -1.96 -21.80
N VAL A 247 4.10 -1.62 -22.76
CA VAL A 247 3.31 -2.62 -23.48
C VAL A 247 4.20 -3.51 -24.34
N ALA A 248 5.11 -2.89 -25.11
CA ALA A 248 5.90 -3.63 -26.07
C ALA A 248 6.83 -4.65 -25.42
N LYS A 249 7.35 -4.33 -24.25
CA LYS A 249 8.32 -5.20 -23.58
C LYS A 249 7.71 -6.02 -22.45
N SER A 250 6.38 -5.98 -22.33
CA SER A 250 5.68 -6.75 -21.30
C SER A 250 6.21 -6.47 -19.90
N ILE A 251 6.46 -5.20 -19.63
CA ILE A 251 6.99 -4.81 -18.32
C ILE A 251 5.85 -4.91 -17.30
N PRO A 252 6.04 -5.68 -16.22
CA PRO A 252 4.97 -5.79 -15.23
C PRO A 252 4.64 -4.43 -14.63
N PHE A 253 3.35 -4.11 -14.58
CA PHE A 253 2.86 -2.83 -14.08
C PHE A 253 1.77 -3.13 -13.05
N THR A 254 2.07 -2.84 -11.79
CA THR A 254 1.13 -3.04 -10.68
C THR A 254 0.54 -1.70 -10.30
N MET A 255 -0.77 -1.67 -10.07
CA MET A 255 -1.46 -0.41 -9.88
C MET A 255 -2.42 -0.48 -8.70
N GLU A 256 -2.32 0.53 -7.84
CA GLU A 256 -3.30 0.81 -6.80
C GLU A 256 -3.88 2.20 -7.10
N ALA A 257 -5.19 2.26 -7.31
CA ALA A 257 -5.79 3.49 -7.81
C ALA A 257 -7.00 3.90 -6.97
N ASP A 258 -7.97 4.53 -7.62
CA ASP A 258 -9.17 5.05 -6.96
C ASP A 258 -9.95 3.94 -6.25
N SER A 259 -10.58 4.32 -5.12
CA SER A 259 -11.37 3.34 -4.40
C SER A 259 -12.50 4.05 -3.65
N LEU A 260 -13.70 3.47 -3.75
CA LEU A 260 -14.87 3.98 -3.03
C LEU A 260 -15.32 2.93 -2.03
N ASN A 261 -14.53 2.80 -1.01
CA ASN A 261 -14.68 1.76 -0.01
C ASN A 261 -15.97 1.92 0.78
N CYS A 262 -16.54 0.82 1.20
CA CYS A 262 -17.82 0.82 1.90
C CYS A 262 -17.69 0.32 3.33
N CYS A 263 -18.64 0.78 4.15
CA CYS A 263 -18.87 0.21 5.46
C CYS A 263 -20.36 -0.11 5.54
N VAL A 264 -20.67 -1.38 5.74
CA VAL A 264 -22.05 -1.86 5.71
C VAL A 264 -22.47 -2.27 7.11
N LEU A 265 -23.63 -1.78 7.55
CA LEU A 265 -24.23 -2.19 8.82
C LEU A 265 -25.18 -3.36 8.54
N GLY A 266 -24.89 -4.50 9.14
CA GLY A 266 -25.72 -5.68 8.95
C GLY A 266 -27.15 -5.47 9.42
N GLU A 267 -28.09 -6.10 8.73
CA GLU A 267 -29.50 -5.92 9.09
C GLU A 267 -29.86 -6.54 10.45
N ASP A 268 -28.96 -7.34 11.01
CA ASP A 268 -29.15 -7.92 12.34
C ASP A 268 -28.86 -6.90 13.46
N VAL A 269 -28.26 -5.76 13.16
CA VAL A 269 -27.78 -4.83 14.18
C VAL A 269 -28.86 -3.82 14.51
N THR A 270 -29.11 -3.64 15.80
CA THR A 270 -30.02 -2.61 16.32
C THR A 270 -29.23 -1.60 17.14
N PRO A 271 -29.78 -0.39 17.34
CA PRO A 271 -29.01 0.66 18.03
C PRO A 271 -28.55 0.33 19.45
N ASP A 272 -29.19 -0.62 20.12
CA ASP A 272 -28.78 -0.99 21.46
C ASP A 272 -27.71 -2.07 21.50
N GLN A 273 -27.32 -2.61 20.35
CA GLN A 273 -26.28 -3.63 20.30
C GLN A 273 -24.90 -3.00 20.17
N PRO A 274 -23.87 -3.67 20.72
CA PRO A 274 -22.51 -3.09 20.66
C PRO A 274 -22.04 -2.80 19.24
N GLU A 275 -22.49 -3.60 18.27
CA GLU A 275 -22.05 -3.41 16.88
C GLU A 275 -22.46 -2.05 16.32
N PHE A 276 -23.57 -1.47 16.81
CA PHE A 276 -23.98 -0.16 16.32
C PHE A 276 -22.91 0.90 16.67
N ALA A 277 -22.48 0.94 17.92
CA ALA A 277 -21.45 1.89 18.33
C ALA A 277 -20.14 1.64 17.64
N LEU A 278 -19.80 0.37 17.38
CA LEU A 278 -18.58 0.04 16.64
C LEU A 278 -18.63 0.58 15.22
N PHE A 279 -19.79 0.46 14.58
CA PHE A 279 -19.98 0.99 13.24
C PHE A 279 -19.73 2.50 13.21
N ILE A 280 -20.33 3.22 14.13
CA ILE A 280 -20.18 4.68 14.20
C ILE A 280 -18.70 5.04 14.40
N ARG A 281 -18.05 4.37 15.33
CA ARG A 281 -16.65 4.64 15.62
C ARG A 281 -15.76 4.38 14.41
N GLU A 282 -16.02 3.28 13.71
CA GLU A 282 -15.20 2.93 12.54
C GLU A 282 -15.33 3.98 11.44
N VAL A 283 -16.55 4.42 11.17
CA VAL A 283 -16.80 5.41 10.14
C VAL A 283 -16.12 6.74 10.50
N VAL A 284 -16.31 7.20 11.73
CA VAL A 284 -15.72 8.48 12.16
C VAL A 284 -14.21 8.43 12.06
N ARG A 285 -13.60 7.35 12.53
CA ARG A 285 -12.15 7.22 12.47
C ARG A 285 -11.64 7.29 11.04
N GLU A 286 -12.32 6.58 10.13
CA GLU A 286 -11.89 6.56 8.72
C GLU A 286 -12.10 7.89 8.02
N MET A 287 -13.11 8.66 8.43
CA MET A 287 -13.33 9.97 7.84
C MET A 287 -12.30 10.99 8.29
N THR A 288 -11.77 10.85 9.50
CA THR A 288 -10.95 11.91 10.10
C THR A 288 -9.46 11.60 10.16
N THR A 289 -9.06 10.34 10.11
CA THR A 289 -7.65 9.99 10.08
C THR A 289 -7.02 10.56 8.81
N LYS A 290 -5.93 11.29 8.96
CA LYS A 290 -5.22 11.95 7.87
C LYS A 290 -6.16 12.89 7.09
N ALA A 291 -7.17 13.44 7.77
CA ALA A 291 -8.20 14.26 7.14
C ALA A 291 -8.88 13.54 5.97
N GLY A 292 -9.03 12.23 6.11
CA GLY A 292 -9.69 11.41 5.10
C GLY A 292 -8.87 11.11 3.85
N GLN A 293 -7.62 11.55 3.81
CA GLN A 293 -6.77 11.35 2.63
C GLN A 293 -6.14 9.96 2.67
N LYS A 294 -6.98 8.95 2.54
CA LYS A 294 -6.56 7.56 2.54
C LYS A 294 -7.22 6.84 1.36
N CYS A 295 -6.44 6.04 0.67
CA CYS A 295 -6.99 5.23 -0.41
C CYS A 295 -8.05 4.26 0.11
N THR A 296 -7.93 3.85 1.36
CA THR A 296 -8.84 2.90 1.99
C THR A 296 -9.96 3.56 2.80
N ALA A 297 -10.07 4.89 2.82
CA ALA A 297 -11.08 5.55 3.64
C ALA A 297 -12.48 5.10 3.26
N ILE A 298 -13.35 5.05 4.26
CA ILE A 298 -14.76 4.74 4.01
C ILE A 298 -15.40 5.93 3.33
N ARG A 299 -15.89 5.72 2.10
CA ARG A 299 -16.56 6.76 1.32
C ARG A 299 -18.06 6.54 1.24
N ARG A 300 -18.51 5.29 1.38
CA ARG A 300 -19.92 4.95 1.25
C ARG A 300 -20.36 4.18 2.49
N ILE A 301 -21.33 4.75 3.18
CA ILE A 301 -21.84 4.21 4.45
C ILE A 301 -23.22 3.65 4.15
N ILE A 302 -23.37 2.33 4.25
CA ILE A 302 -24.59 1.64 3.79
C ILE A 302 -25.28 1.03 4.99
N VAL A 303 -26.51 1.49 5.27
CA VAL A 303 -27.23 1.06 6.46
C VAL A 303 -28.66 0.69 6.13
N PRO A 304 -29.29 -0.17 6.94
CA PRO A 304 -30.72 -0.43 6.75
C PRO A 304 -31.52 0.86 6.76
N GLN A 305 -32.50 0.95 5.87
CA GLN A 305 -33.29 2.17 5.73
C GLN A 305 -33.88 2.64 7.06
N ALA A 306 -34.33 1.70 7.89
CA ALA A 306 -34.93 2.07 9.16
C ALA A 306 -33.93 2.73 10.13
N LEU A 307 -32.63 2.53 9.91
CA LEU A 307 -31.60 3.08 10.80
C LEU A 307 -30.92 4.32 10.27
N VAL A 308 -31.36 4.84 9.13
CA VAL A 308 -30.69 6.00 8.53
C VAL A 308 -30.61 7.16 9.52
N ASN A 309 -31.73 7.51 10.15
CA ASN A 309 -31.73 8.65 11.05
C ASN A 309 -30.89 8.42 12.29
N ALA A 310 -30.97 7.22 12.86
CA ALA A 310 -30.16 6.90 14.04
C ALA A 310 -28.67 6.97 13.72
N VAL A 311 -28.27 6.44 12.58
CA VAL A 311 -26.87 6.49 12.16
C VAL A 311 -26.45 7.92 11.85
N SER A 312 -27.26 8.63 11.09
CA SER A 312 -26.95 10.03 10.75
C SER A 312 -26.76 10.87 12.00
N ASP A 313 -27.70 10.77 12.96
CA ASP A 313 -27.58 11.54 14.19
C ASP A 313 -26.33 11.18 14.98
N ALA A 314 -26.02 9.90 15.08
CA ALA A 314 -24.85 9.45 15.83
C ALA A 314 -23.55 9.93 15.15
N LEU A 315 -23.49 9.86 13.83
CA LEU A 315 -22.31 10.31 13.10
C LEU A 315 -22.12 11.81 13.25
N VAL A 316 -23.21 12.59 13.07
CA VAL A 316 -23.13 14.04 13.20
C VAL A 316 -22.66 14.42 14.60
N ALA A 317 -23.22 13.78 15.63
CA ALA A 317 -22.83 14.08 17.00
C ALA A 317 -21.34 13.86 17.24
N ARG A 318 -20.78 12.77 16.70
CA ARG A 318 -19.36 12.49 16.87
C ARG A 318 -18.49 13.41 16.02
N LEU A 319 -18.89 13.65 14.78
CA LEU A 319 -18.08 14.45 13.87
C LEU A 319 -18.03 15.92 14.30
N GLN A 320 -19.11 16.42 14.89
CA GLN A 320 -19.12 17.80 15.37
C GLN A 320 -18.10 18.06 16.46
N LYS A 321 -17.71 17.02 17.18
CA LYS A 321 -16.75 17.13 18.28
C LYS A 321 -15.31 17.10 17.79
N VAL A 322 -15.06 16.82 16.52
CA VAL A 322 -13.71 16.74 15.99
C VAL A 322 -13.17 18.17 15.85
N VAL A 323 -12.11 18.46 16.58
CA VAL A 323 -11.46 19.77 16.52
C VAL A 323 -10.51 19.79 15.34
N VAL A 324 -10.79 20.64 14.38
CA VAL A 324 -10.00 20.79 13.15
C VAL A 324 -9.14 22.02 13.27
N GLY A 325 -7.86 21.90 12.97
CA GLY A 325 -7.00 23.07 13.03
C GLY A 325 -5.53 22.71 12.90
N ASP A 326 -4.69 23.65 13.31
CA ASP A 326 -3.25 23.48 13.30
C ASP A 326 -2.88 22.37 14.29
N PRO A 327 -2.30 21.26 13.81
CA PRO A 327 -1.96 20.15 14.71
C PRO A 327 -0.98 20.51 15.81
N ALA A 328 -0.24 21.61 15.68
CA ALA A 328 0.66 22.05 16.74
C ALA A 328 -0.10 22.54 17.97
N GLN A 329 -1.39 22.87 17.81
CA GLN A 329 -2.18 23.35 18.92
C GLN A 329 -2.83 22.20 19.67
N GLU A 330 -2.84 22.32 20.99
CA GLU A 330 -3.38 21.26 21.84
C GLU A 330 -4.87 21.06 21.56
N GLY A 331 -5.30 19.81 21.54
CA GLY A 331 -6.69 19.45 21.36
C GLY A 331 -7.13 19.26 19.93
N VAL A 332 -6.29 19.61 18.97
CA VAL A 332 -6.63 19.41 17.57
C VAL A 332 -6.54 17.92 17.24
N LYS A 333 -7.62 17.40 16.63
CA LYS A 333 -7.70 15.98 16.28
C LYS A 333 -7.62 15.72 14.78
N MET A 334 -7.85 16.73 13.95
CA MET A 334 -7.74 16.58 12.51
C MET A 334 -7.02 17.79 11.94
N GLY A 335 -6.00 17.54 11.14
CA GLY A 335 -5.23 18.59 10.52
C GLY A 335 -5.80 19.02 9.19
N ALA A 336 -4.90 19.48 8.30
CA ALA A 336 -5.28 20.01 7.01
C ALA A 336 -5.09 18.94 5.91
N LEU A 337 -5.70 19.21 4.77
CA LEU A 337 -5.34 18.54 3.52
C LEU A 337 -3.94 19.00 3.13
N VAL A 338 -3.34 18.27 2.18
CA VAL A 338 -1.92 18.47 1.89
C VAL A 338 -1.62 19.87 1.33
N ASN A 339 -2.53 20.43 0.55
CA ASN A 339 -2.34 21.76 -0.01
C ASN A 339 -3.67 22.32 -0.51
N ALA A 340 -3.62 23.57 -1.00
CA ALA A 340 -4.82 24.26 -1.46
C ALA A 340 -5.42 23.60 -2.71
N GLU A 341 -4.58 23.02 -3.56
CA GLU A 341 -5.09 22.31 -4.74
C GLU A 341 -5.94 21.11 -4.34
N GLN A 342 -5.50 20.38 -3.33
CA GLN A 342 -6.25 19.22 -2.85
C GLN A 342 -7.56 19.68 -2.23
N ARG A 343 -7.53 20.76 -1.46
CA ARG A 343 -8.76 21.31 -0.87
C ARG A 343 -9.77 21.69 -1.94
N ALA A 344 -9.30 22.34 -3.00
CA ALA A 344 -10.18 22.74 -4.10
C ALA A 344 -10.75 21.51 -4.79
N ASP A 345 -9.95 20.46 -4.97
CA ASP A 345 -10.42 19.24 -5.61
C ASP A 345 -11.49 18.54 -4.77
N VAL A 346 -11.29 18.48 -3.47
CA VAL A 346 -12.31 17.89 -2.59
C VAL A 346 -13.61 18.69 -2.66
N GLN A 347 -13.51 20.02 -2.64
CA GLN A 347 -14.71 20.84 -2.75
C GLN A 347 -15.43 20.58 -4.07
N GLU A 348 -14.69 20.47 -5.16
CA GLU A 348 -15.30 20.17 -6.46
C GLU A 348 -16.04 18.84 -6.44
N LYS A 349 -15.43 17.82 -5.82
CA LYS A 349 -16.05 16.49 -5.76
C LYS A 349 -17.31 16.52 -4.89
N VAL A 350 -17.28 17.26 -3.78
CA VAL A 350 -18.48 17.43 -2.96
C VAL A 350 -19.57 18.11 -3.79
N ASN A 351 -19.22 19.14 -4.54
CA ASN A 351 -20.19 19.86 -5.37
C ASN A 351 -20.81 18.94 -6.42
N ILE A 352 -20.00 18.04 -7.00
CA ILE A 352 -20.52 17.06 -7.97
C ILE A 352 -21.57 16.16 -7.30
N LEU A 353 -21.28 15.69 -6.09
CA LEU A 353 -22.21 14.82 -5.38
C LEU A 353 -23.50 15.56 -5.02
N LEU A 354 -23.40 16.83 -4.61
CA LEU A 354 -24.59 17.60 -4.30
C LEU A 354 -25.44 17.84 -5.54
N ALA A 355 -24.79 18.15 -6.66
CA ALA A 355 -25.52 18.35 -7.93
C ALA A 355 -26.20 17.07 -8.38
N ALA A 356 -25.67 15.92 -8.01
CA ALA A 356 -26.26 14.63 -8.39
C ALA A 356 -27.45 14.24 -7.51
N GLY A 357 -27.71 14.98 -6.42
CA GLY A 357 -28.84 14.70 -5.56
C GLY A 357 -28.53 14.35 -4.13
N CYS A 358 -27.26 14.31 -3.76
CA CYS A 358 -26.90 14.09 -2.36
C CYS A 358 -27.21 15.34 -1.54
N GLU A 359 -27.46 15.14 -0.25
CA GLU A 359 -27.84 16.20 0.67
C GLU A 359 -26.77 16.34 1.77
N ILE A 360 -26.55 17.57 2.22
CA ILE A 360 -25.60 17.80 3.30
C ILE A 360 -26.24 17.46 4.64
N ARG A 361 -25.58 16.63 5.43
CA ARG A 361 -25.96 16.42 6.82
C ARG A 361 -25.00 17.14 7.76
N LEU A 362 -23.76 17.36 7.34
CA LEU A 362 -22.76 18.10 8.12
C LEU A 362 -21.67 18.57 7.17
N GLY A 363 -21.12 19.76 7.43
CA GLY A 363 -19.98 20.25 6.66
C GLY A 363 -20.34 20.62 5.24
N GLY A 364 -19.49 20.24 4.30
CA GLY A 364 -19.77 20.41 2.88
C GLY A 364 -19.11 21.61 2.22
N GLN A 365 -18.60 22.57 3.01
CA GLN A 365 -18.05 23.79 2.44
C GLN A 365 -16.77 24.18 3.16
N ALA A 366 -15.68 24.29 2.42
CA ALA A 366 -14.41 24.77 2.95
C ALA A 366 -14.25 26.26 2.64
N ASP A 367 -13.42 26.93 3.44
CA ASP A 367 -13.00 28.31 3.15
C ASP A 367 -11.82 28.23 2.19
N LEU A 368 -12.10 28.39 0.90
CA LEU A 368 -11.07 28.25 -0.13
C LEU A 368 -10.10 29.43 -0.16
N SER A 369 -10.40 30.52 0.57
CA SER A 369 -9.50 31.68 0.64
C SER A 369 -8.53 31.60 1.80
N ALA A 370 -8.72 30.67 2.73
CA ALA A 370 -7.84 30.55 3.90
C ALA A 370 -6.46 30.06 3.50
N ALA A 371 -5.44 30.48 4.26
CA ALA A 371 -4.07 30.04 4.00
C ALA A 371 -3.92 28.54 4.25
N GLY A 372 -4.51 28.03 5.33
CA GLY A 372 -4.44 26.62 5.64
C GLY A 372 -5.42 25.80 4.83
N ALA A 373 -5.01 24.62 4.45
CA ALA A 373 -5.80 23.78 3.55
C ALA A 373 -6.80 22.90 4.33
N PHE A 374 -7.59 23.53 5.17
CA PHE A 374 -8.54 22.79 6.01
C PHE A 374 -9.82 22.47 5.27
N PHE A 375 -10.41 21.34 5.60
CA PHE A 375 -11.71 20.93 5.09
C PHE A 375 -12.50 20.32 6.26
N PRO A 376 -13.75 20.76 6.48
CA PRO A 376 -14.49 20.22 7.63
C PRO A 376 -14.91 18.78 7.38
N PRO A 377 -15.05 18.00 8.45
CA PRO A 377 -15.68 16.69 8.30
C PRO A 377 -17.04 16.85 7.64
N THR A 378 -17.27 16.05 6.61
CA THR A 378 -18.44 16.23 5.74
C THR A 378 -19.18 14.93 5.60
N LEU A 379 -20.45 14.96 6.03
CA LEU A 379 -21.34 13.80 5.87
C LEU A 379 -22.44 14.19 4.91
N LEU A 380 -22.54 13.44 3.81
CA LEU A 380 -23.61 13.61 2.84
C LEU A 380 -24.59 12.46 2.98
N TYR A 381 -25.79 12.64 2.45
CA TYR A 381 -26.79 11.61 2.41
C TYR A 381 -27.31 11.47 0.98
N CYS A 382 -27.32 10.23 0.49
CA CYS A 382 -27.82 9.93 -0.86
C CYS A 382 -29.10 9.11 -0.72
N PRO A 383 -30.27 9.73 -0.90
CA PRO A 383 -31.53 9.01 -0.67
C PRO A 383 -31.84 7.95 -1.71
N GLN A 384 -31.29 8.08 -2.93
CA GLN A 384 -31.60 7.19 -4.04
C GLN A 384 -30.30 6.61 -4.63
N PRO A 385 -29.59 5.77 -3.87
CA PRO A 385 -28.27 5.32 -4.33
C PRO A 385 -28.30 4.47 -5.60
N ASP A 386 -29.44 3.81 -5.90
CA ASP A 386 -29.55 3.05 -7.15
C ASP A 386 -29.66 3.97 -8.36
N GLU A 387 -30.09 5.21 -8.15
CA GLU A 387 -30.34 6.17 -9.23
C GLU A 387 -29.33 7.30 -9.24
N THR A 388 -28.27 7.19 -8.47
CA THR A 388 -27.24 8.22 -8.34
C THR A 388 -25.88 7.63 -8.63
N PRO A 389 -25.56 7.37 -9.89
CA PRO A 389 -24.26 6.73 -10.20
C PRO A 389 -23.07 7.50 -9.66
N ALA A 390 -23.19 8.82 -9.53
CA ALA A 390 -22.07 9.64 -9.05
C ALA A 390 -21.57 9.20 -7.68
N VAL A 391 -22.47 8.70 -6.82
CA VAL A 391 -22.04 8.32 -5.47
C VAL A 391 -21.15 7.08 -5.48
N HIS A 392 -21.23 6.29 -6.54
CA HIS A 392 -20.39 5.11 -6.70
C HIS A 392 -19.21 5.36 -7.64
N ALA A 393 -19.02 6.60 -8.08
CA ALA A 393 -17.99 6.92 -9.07
C ALA A 393 -17.09 8.08 -8.67
N THR A 394 -17.51 8.89 -7.70
CA THR A 394 -16.82 10.13 -7.34
C THR A 394 -16.09 9.98 -6.01
N GLU A 395 -14.77 10.00 -6.05
CA GLU A 395 -13.95 9.91 -4.83
C GLU A 395 -13.54 11.31 -4.40
N ALA A 396 -14.10 11.77 -3.28
CA ALA A 396 -13.65 13.01 -2.64
C ALA A 396 -12.57 12.64 -1.63
N PHE A 397 -11.33 12.91 -1.98
CA PHE A 397 -10.17 12.40 -1.24
C PHE A 397 -9.86 13.33 -0.06
N GLY A 398 -10.78 13.37 0.88
CA GLY A 398 -10.72 14.19 2.07
C GLY A 398 -11.68 13.62 3.12
N PRO A 399 -12.04 14.42 4.12
CA PRO A 399 -12.88 13.91 5.22
C PRO A 399 -14.36 13.89 4.84
N VAL A 400 -14.68 13.15 3.79
CA VAL A 400 -16.00 13.13 3.17
C VAL A 400 -16.49 11.70 3.02
N ALA A 401 -17.73 11.45 3.44
CA ALA A 401 -18.38 10.16 3.20
C ALA A 401 -19.87 10.37 2.99
N THR A 402 -20.51 9.44 2.30
CA THR A 402 -21.91 9.52 1.94
C THR A 402 -22.70 8.37 2.54
N LEU A 403 -23.72 8.70 3.31
CA LEU A 403 -24.65 7.75 3.91
C LEU A 403 -25.73 7.40 2.90
N MET A 404 -26.12 6.14 2.83
CA MET A 404 -27.16 5.70 1.91
C MET A 404 -27.98 4.57 2.50
N PRO A 405 -29.28 4.52 2.20
CA PRO A 405 -30.16 3.50 2.76
C PRO A 405 -30.13 2.23 1.92
N ALA A 406 -30.25 1.09 2.59
CA ALA A 406 -30.45 -0.18 1.92
C ALA A 406 -31.78 -0.77 2.36
N GLN A 407 -32.50 -1.36 1.43
CA GLN A 407 -33.83 -1.90 1.72
C GLN A 407 -33.76 -3.22 2.48
N ASN A 408 -32.69 -3.97 2.25
CA ASN A 408 -32.46 -5.23 2.94
C ASN A 408 -30.99 -5.60 2.78
N GLN A 409 -30.60 -6.77 3.32
CA GLN A 409 -29.19 -7.16 3.27
C GLN A 409 -28.72 -7.39 1.84
N ARG A 410 -29.56 -7.94 0.99
CA ARG A 410 -29.20 -8.16 -0.41
C ARG A 410 -28.96 -6.83 -1.13
N HIS A 411 -29.81 -5.84 -0.89
CA HIS A 411 -29.62 -4.51 -1.48
C HIS A 411 -28.32 -3.87 -1.00
N ALA A 412 -28.04 -4.03 0.31
CA ALA A 412 -26.79 -3.50 0.84
C ALA A 412 -25.58 -4.10 0.14
N LEU A 413 -25.62 -5.40 -0.13
CA LEU A 413 -24.56 -6.08 -0.86
C LEU A 413 -24.41 -5.52 -2.28
N GLN A 414 -25.54 -5.30 -2.96
CA GLN A 414 -25.51 -4.73 -4.30
C GLN A 414 -24.85 -3.34 -4.29
N LEU A 415 -25.21 -2.52 -3.29
CA LEU A 415 -24.60 -1.19 -3.18
C LEU A 415 -23.12 -1.29 -2.87
N ALA A 416 -22.73 -2.21 -2.01
CA ALA A 416 -21.32 -2.40 -1.69
C ALA A 416 -20.51 -2.70 -2.95
N CYS A 417 -21.07 -3.51 -3.85
CA CYS A 417 -20.38 -3.92 -5.08
C CYS A 417 -20.46 -2.88 -6.19
N ALA A 418 -21.28 -1.85 -6.02
CA ALA A 418 -21.51 -0.87 -7.08
C ALA A 418 -20.32 0.05 -7.33
N GLY A 419 -19.34 0.05 -6.44
CA GLY A 419 -18.17 0.90 -6.61
C GLY A 419 -17.24 0.49 -7.76
N GLY A 420 -17.44 -0.67 -8.35
CA GLY A 420 -16.63 -1.07 -9.50
C GLY A 420 -15.27 -1.62 -9.17
N GLY A 421 -15.06 -1.94 -7.92
CA GLY A 421 -13.76 -2.43 -7.42
C GLY A 421 -13.22 -1.52 -6.34
N SER A 422 -12.88 -2.11 -5.20
CA SER A 422 -12.46 -1.36 -4.03
C SER A 422 -11.27 -2.03 -3.37
N LEU A 423 -10.50 -1.23 -2.66
CA LEU A 423 -9.37 -1.74 -1.87
C LEU A 423 -9.85 -2.45 -0.61
N ALA A 424 -10.84 -1.86 0.05
CA ALA A 424 -11.25 -2.35 1.36
C ALA A 424 -12.74 -2.17 1.58
N GLY A 425 -13.32 -3.06 2.36
CA GLY A 425 -14.69 -2.93 2.81
C GLY A 425 -14.80 -3.45 4.22
N THR A 426 -15.81 -2.98 4.93
CA THR A 426 -16.12 -3.50 6.26
C THR A 426 -17.61 -3.83 6.34
N LEU A 427 -17.89 -4.99 6.89
CA LEU A 427 -19.25 -5.37 7.28
C LEU A 427 -19.29 -5.49 8.80
N VAL A 428 -20.20 -4.78 9.43
CA VAL A 428 -20.40 -4.85 10.87
C VAL A 428 -21.61 -5.70 11.12
N THR A 429 -21.43 -6.86 11.73
CA THR A 429 -22.51 -7.82 11.97
C THR A 429 -22.11 -8.78 13.08
N ALA A 430 -23.10 -9.27 13.82
CA ALA A 430 -22.88 -10.34 14.77
C ALA A 430 -23.36 -11.71 14.23
N ASP A 431 -23.84 -11.74 13.01
CA ASP A 431 -24.44 -12.94 12.43
C ASP A 431 -23.49 -13.57 11.41
N PRO A 432 -22.92 -14.76 11.72
CA PRO A 432 -21.98 -15.39 10.78
C PRO A 432 -22.59 -15.71 9.41
N GLN A 433 -23.89 -15.96 9.37
CA GLN A 433 -24.55 -16.29 8.11
C GLN A 433 -24.57 -15.08 7.18
N ILE A 434 -24.89 -13.91 7.76
CA ILE A 434 -24.83 -12.67 6.99
C ILE A 434 -23.41 -12.43 6.48
N ALA A 435 -22.41 -12.66 7.35
CA ALA A 435 -21.02 -12.47 6.94
C ALA A 435 -20.62 -13.39 5.80
N ARG A 436 -21.01 -14.67 5.89
CA ARG A 436 -20.66 -15.63 4.87
C ARG A 436 -21.26 -15.26 3.51
N GLN A 437 -22.54 -14.87 3.53
CA GLN A 437 -23.22 -14.49 2.30
C GLN A 437 -22.61 -13.24 1.69
N PHE A 438 -22.23 -12.28 2.56
CA PHE A 438 -21.61 -11.06 2.07
C PHE A 438 -20.28 -11.36 1.38
N ILE A 439 -19.43 -12.17 2.02
CA ILE A 439 -18.12 -12.50 1.44
C ILE A 439 -18.26 -13.20 0.10
N ALA A 440 -19.23 -14.11 -0.03
CA ALA A 440 -19.37 -14.90 -1.24
C ALA A 440 -19.52 -14.02 -2.50
N ASP A 441 -20.15 -12.86 -2.34
CA ASP A 441 -20.34 -11.97 -3.49
C ASP A 441 -19.45 -10.74 -3.45
N ALA A 442 -19.23 -10.14 -2.27
CA ALA A 442 -18.45 -8.92 -2.17
C ALA A 442 -16.96 -9.15 -2.47
N ALA A 443 -16.49 -10.39 -2.32
CA ALA A 443 -15.09 -10.69 -2.61
C ALA A 443 -14.71 -10.37 -4.06
N ARG A 444 -15.68 -10.45 -4.96
CA ARG A 444 -15.42 -10.15 -6.37
C ARG A 444 -15.03 -8.71 -6.63
N THR A 445 -15.42 -7.82 -5.74
CA THR A 445 -15.21 -6.39 -5.92
C THR A 445 -14.34 -5.74 -4.86
N HIS A 446 -13.76 -6.53 -3.97
CA HIS A 446 -12.97 -5.99 -2.86
C HIS A 446 -11.66 -6.74 -2.71
N GLY A 447 -10.58 -6.00 -2.50
CA GLY A 447 -9.30 -6.62 -2.22
C GLY A 447 -9.21 -7.15 -0.81
N ARG A 448 -9.85 -6.47 0.13
CA ARG A 448 -9.79 -6.84 1.54
C ARG A 448 -11.13 -6.52 2.19
N ILE A 449 -11.61 -7.42 3.05
CA ILE A 449 -12.88 -7.23 3.74
C ILE A 449 -12.67 -7.50 5.23
N GLN A 450 -13.08 -6.55 6.05
CA GLN A 450 -13.10 -6.72 7.50
C GLN A 450 -14.51 -7.06 7.94
N ILE A 451 -14.63 -8.10 8.77
CA ILE A 451 -15.88 -8.39 9.44
C ILE A 451 -15.70 -7.96 10.91
N LEU A 452 -16.45 -6.95 11.31
CA LEU A 452 -16.27 -6.34 12.62
C LEU A 452 -17.44 -6.64 13.53
N ASN A 453 -17.15 -7.15 14.73
CA ASN A 453 -18.15 -7.38 15.75
C ASN A 453 -17.54 -7.10 17.12
N GLU A 454 -18.32 -7.34 18.17
CA GLU A 454 -17.84 -7.07 19.53
C GLU A 454 -16.59 -7.88 19.86
N GLU A 455 -16.54 -9.12 19.38
CA GLU A 455 -15.42 -10.01 19.70
C GLU A 455 -14.10 -9.52 19.13
N SER A 456 -14.13 -8.95 17.94
CA SER A 456 -12.89 -8.50 17.27
C SER A 456 -12.54 -7.05 17.55
N ALA A 457 -13.47 -6.27 18.09
CA ALA A 457 -13.34 -4.82 18.11
C ALA A 457 -12.13 -4.33 18.91
N LYS A 458 -11.83 -5.02 20.01
CA LYS A 458 -10.77 -4.58 20.91
C LYS A 458 -9.40 -4.63 20.27
N GLU A 459 -9.17 -5.61 19.39
CA GLU A 459 -7.86 -5.81 18.80
C GLU A 459 -7.80 -5.50 17.31
N SER A 460 -8.93 -5.13 16.71
CA SER A 460 -8.93 -4.79 15.28
C SER A 460 -7.99 -3.62 15.00
N THR A 461 -7.25 -3.75 13.93
CA THR A 461 -6.40 -2.64 13.45
C THR A 461 -7.18 -1.64 12.62
N GLY A 462 -8.44 -1.92 12.32
CA GLY A 462 -9.32 -1.00 11.64
C GLY A 462 -9.46 -1.28 10.16
N HIS A 463 -10.50 -0.68 9.62
CA HIS A 463 -10.88 -0.83 8.22
C HIS A 463 -9.74 -0.46 7.28
N GLY A 464 -9.07 0.65 7.56
CA GLY A 464 -8.16 1.24 6.60
C GLY A 464 -6.70 0.84 6.71
N SER A 465 -6.33 -0.03 7.64
CA SER A 465 -4.92 -0.35 7.88
C SER A 465 -4.43 -1.44 6.92
N PRO A 466 -3.53 -1.12 5.99
CA PRO A 466 -2.95 -2.15 5.12
C PRO A 466 -1.79 -2.82 5.84
N LEU A 467 -2.06 -3.97 6.42
CA LEU A 467 -1.04 -4.70 7.15
C LEU A 467 -0.10 -5.42 6.17
N PRO A 468 1.19 -5.47 6.45
CA PRO A 468 2.13 -6.08 5.50
C PRO A 468 1.85 -7.55 5.21
N GLN A 469 1.22 -8.27 6.14
CA GLN A 469 0.92 -9.69 5.95
C GLN A 469 -0.24 -9.93 4.99
N LEU A 470 -1.07 -8.91 4.75
CA LEU A 470 -2.29 -9.07 3.99
C LEU A 470 -2.16 -8.45 2.61
N VAL A 471 -2.86 -9.03 1.65
CA VAL A 471 -2.95 -8.46 0.31
C VAL A 471 -3.47 -7.02 0.42
N HIS A 472 -2.81 -6.11 -0.29
CA HIS A 472 -3.26 -4.74 -0.41
C HIS A 472 -3.37 -4.42 -1.89
N GLY A 473 -4.56 -4.13 -2.33
CA GLY A 473 -4.89 -3.91 -3.72
C GLY A 473 -6.35 -4.19 -3.89
N GLY A 474 -6.83 -4.15 -5.10
CA GLY A 474 -8.23 -4.44 -5.33
C GLY A 474 -8.54 -4.55 -6.81
N PRO A 475 -9.65 -5.21 -7.14
CA PRO A 475 -10.01 -5.43 -8.54
C PRO A 475 -10.60 -4.19 -9.16
N GLY A 476 -10.78 -4.24 -10.48
CA GLY A 476 -11.48 -3.21 -11.21
C GLY A 476 -10.84 -1.85 -11.08
N ARG A 477 -11.64 -0.85 -10.74
CA ARG A 477 -11.14 0.52 -10.68
C ARG A 477 -10.04 0.72 -9.64
N ALA A 478 -9.92 -0.19 -8.68
CA ALA A 478 -8.85 -0.09 -7.69
C ALA A 478 -7.48 -0.40 -8.28
N GLY A 479 -7.43 -0.88 -9.51
CA GLY A 479 -6.19 -1.02 -10.25
C GLY A 479 -5.82 -2.45 -10.63
N GLY A 480 -6.37 -3.43 -9.96
CA GLY A 480 -6.09 -4.83 -10.25
C GLY A 480 -4.82 -5.38 -9.64
N GLY A 481 -4.10 -4.57 -8.88
CA GLY A 481 -2.83 -5.02 -8.28
C GLY A 481 -3.02 -5.83 -7.02
N GLU A 482 -1.98 -6.55 -6.66
CA GLU A 482 -1.91 -7.31 -5.42
C GLU A 482 -0.58 -6.98 -4.76
N GLU A 483 -0.54 -5.88 -4.03
CA GLU A 483 0.69 -5.46 -3.37
C GLU A 483 0.65 -5.87 -1.90
N LEU A 484 1.80 -5.91 -1.28
CA LEU A 484 1.95 -6.41 0.06
C LEU A 484 1.49 -7.87 0.13
N GLY A 485 1.08 -8.32 1.27
CA GLY A 485 0.61 -9.69 1.38
C GLY A 485 1.69 -10.67 1.79
N GLY A 486 2.67 -10.20 2.53
CA GLY A 486 3.75 -11.05 2.99
C GLY A 486 4.63 -11.48 1.83
N LEU A 487 4.91 -12.77 1.75
CA LEU A 487 5.81 -13.26 0.72
C LEU A 487 5.24 -13.14 -0.69
N ARG A 488 3.91 -12.99 -0.83
CA ARG A 488 3.32 -12.76 -2.16
C ARG A 488 3.90 -11.51 -2.80
N ALA A 489 4.09 -10.45 -2.00
CA ALA A 489 4.63 -9.20 -2.53
C ALA A 489 6.07 -9.36 -3.01
N VAL A 490 6.85 -10.17 -2.31
CA VAL A 490 8.25 -10.39 -2.71
C VAL A 490 8.31 -11.00 -4.10
N LYS A 491 7.34 -11.88 -4.41
CA LYS A 491 7.34 -12.57 -5.70
C LYS A 491 7.12 -11.63 -6.89
N HIS A 492 6.53 -10.45 -6.67
CA HIS A 492 6.40 -9.47 -7.75
C HIS A 492 7.75 -9.02 -8.29
N TYR A 493 8.80 -9.12 -7.48
CA TYR A 493 10.13 -8.63 -7.82
C TYR A 493 11.06 -9.77 -8.19
N MET A 494 10.49 -10.95 -8.44
CA MET A 494 11.26 -12.13 -8.77
C MET A 494 10.72 -12.75 -10.05
N GLN A 495 11.58 -13.53 -10.71
CA GLN A 495 11.23 -14.22 -11.94
C GLN A 495 10.99 -15.69 -11.63
N ARG A 496 9.84 -16.21 -12.05
CA ARG A 496 9.49 -17.62 -11.84
C ARG A 496 9.89 -18.42 -13.07
N THR A 497 10.55 -19.56 -12.83
CA THR A 497 10.96 -20.47 -13.89
C THR A 497 10.63 -21.89 -13.49
N ALA A 498 10.01 -22.63 -14.39
CA ALA A 498 9.81 -24.06 -14.19
C ALA A 498 11.09 -24.79 -14.60
N VAL A 499 11.67 -25.54 -13.69
CA VAL A 499 12.92 -26.27 -13.95
C VAL A 499 12.62 -27.76 -13.91
N GLN A 500 12.94 -28.45 -14.99
CA GLN A 500 12.68 -29.88 -15.15
C GLN A 500 13.97 -30.65 -15.08
N GLY A 501 13.92 -31.84 -14.47
CA GLY A 501 15.09 -32.69 -14.38
C GLY A 501 14.83 -33.88 -13.49
N SER A 502 15.91 -34.59 -13.17
CA SER A 502 15.81 -35.70 -12.23
C SER A 502 15.62 -35.15 -10.81
N PRO A 503 14.97 -35.88 -9.92
CA PRO A 503 14.89 -35.44 -8.53
C PRO A 503 16.25 -35.15 -7.89
N THR A 504 17.27 -35.96 -8.21
CA THR A 504 18.60 -35.70 -7.67
C THR A 504 19.16 -34.36 -8.13
N MET A 505 18.98 -34.02 -9.42
CA MET A 505 19.47 -32.75 -9.93
C MET A 505 18.68 -31.59 -9.33
N LEU A 506 17.36 -31.73 -9.22
CA LEU A 506 16.54 -30.69 -8.65
C LEU A 506 16.88 -30.45 -7.19
N ALA A 507 17.18 -31.50 -6.44
CA ALA A 507 17.61 -31.34 -5.05
C ALA A 507 18.93 -30.58 -4.97
N ALA A 508 19.86 -30.89 -5.87
CA ALA A 508 21.15 -30.18 -5.89
C ALA A 508 20.98 -28.71 -6.22
N ILE A 509 20.13 -28.41 -7.19
CA ILE A 509 19.90 -27.02 -7.60
C ILE A 509 19.27 -26.21 -6.46
N SER A 510 18.29 -26.79 -5.78
CA SER A 510 17.57 -26.08 -4.73
C SER A 510 18.25 -26.16 -3.37
N LYS A 511 19.29 -26.98 -3.25
CA LYS A 511 19.98 -27.23 -1.99
C LYS A 511 19.04 -27.77 -0.92
N GLN A 512 18.01 -28.49 -1.35
CA GLN A 512 17.02 -29.12 -0.48
C GLN A 512 16.78 -30.53 -1.00
N TRP A 513 16.86 -31.53 -0.10
CA TRP A 513 16.55 -32.86 -0.50
C TRP A 513 15.08 -32.97 -0.90
N VAL A 514 14.80 -33.68 -2.00
CA VAL A 514 13.44 -33.94 -2.44
C VAL A 514 13.25 -35.44 -2.58
N ARG A 515 12.01 -35.87 -2.48
CA ARG A 515 11.70 -37.29 -2.60
C ARG A 515 12.14 -37.82 -3.95
N GLY A 516 12.84 -38.95 -3.93
CA GLY A 516 13.36 -39.54 -5.13
C GLY A 516 14.82 -39.20 -5.42
N ALA A 517 15.39 -38.21 -4.72
CA ALA A 517 16.80 -37.85 -4.89
C ALA A 517 17.69 -38.86 -4.18
N LYS A 518 18.87 -39.08 -4.84
CA LYS A 518 19.87 -39.95 -4.20
C LYS A 518 20.59 -39.20 -3.11
N UNK A 519 20.58 -39.84 -1.84
CA UNK A 519 20.99 -39.11 -0.70
C UNK A 519 22.43 -39.18 -0.39
N UNK A 520 22.84 -40.15 -0.52
CA UNK A 520 24.14 -40.46 -0.27
C UNK A 520 25.13 -39.72 -1.06
N GLY A 521 24.83 -39.50 -2.18
CA GLY A 521 25.74 -38.84 -3.05
C GLY A 521 25.99 -37.38 -2.65
N SER A 522 24.99 -36.77 -2.13
CA SER A 522 25.06 -35.33 -1.82
C SER A 522 26.10 -35.03 -0.74
N ARG A 523 26.22 -35.88 0.24
CA ARG A 523 27.15 -35.63 1.34
C ARG A 523 28.59 -35.67 0.88
N GLN A 524 28.87 -36.53 -0.10
CA GLN A 524 30.24 -36.74 -0.57
C GLN A 524 30.73 -35.57 -1.41
N ASN A 525 29.81 -34.79 -1.95
CA ASN A 525 30.17 -33.70 -2.85
C ASN A 525 30.38 -32.38 -2.14
N GLY A 526 30.30 -32.37 -0.84
CA GLY A 526 30.70 -31.23 -0.04
C GLY A 526 29.83 -30.00 -0.14
N GLY A 527 29.07 -29.89 -1.19
CA GLY A 527 28.13 -28.77 -1.30
C GLY A 527 26.75 -29.20 -0.93
N GLY A 528 26.69 -30.19 -0.13
CA GLY A 528 25.49 -30.93 0.06
C GLY A 528 24.37 -30.18 0.77
N TYR A 529 23.26 -30.80 0.68
CA TYR A 529 22.06 -30.43 1.40
C TYR A 529 21.80 -31.50 2.45
N ARG A 530 21.15 -31.07 3.51
CA ARG A 530 20.83 -32.00 4.58
C ARG A 530 19.55 -32.75 4.23
N LYS A 531 19.51 -34.01 4.62
CA LYS A 531 18.36 -34.86 4.33
C LYS A 531 17.09 -34.29 4.99
N SER A 532 17.25 -33.74 6.16
CA SER A 532 16.13 -33.17 6.90
C SER A 532 15.66 -31.81 6.37
N ASP A 533 16.47 -31.20 5.53
CA ASP A 533 16.17 -29.84 5.07
C ASP A 533 14.94 -29.79 4.19
N HIS A 534 14.61 -30.89 3.51
CA HIS A 534 13.48 -30.89 2.60
C HIS A 534 12.16 -30.63 3.31
N SER A 535 12.04 -31.03 4.56
CA SER A 535 10.81 -30.80 5.31
C SER A 535 10.90 -29.54 6.17
N HIS A 536 12.10 -29.02 6.34
CA HIS A 536 12.33 -27.93 7.28
C HIS A 536 11.59 -26.65 6.90
N PRO A 537 11.75 -26.11 5.72
CA PRO A 537 11.04 -24.86 5.39
C PRO A 537 9.53 -25.05 5.44
N ARG A 538 9.06 -26.22 5.00
CA ARG A 538 7.62 -26.45 4.98
C ARG A 538 7.07 -26.57 6.39
N SER A 539 7.73 -27.31 7.26
CA SER A 539 7.23 -27.49 8.61
C SER A 539 7.33 -26.17 9.40
N LEU A 540 8.40 -25.39 9.19
CA LEU A 540 8.52 -24.09 9.82
C LEU A 540 7.42 -23.15 9.37
N TYR A 541 7.15 -23.16 8.07
CA TYR A 541 6.11 -22.33 7.51
C TYR A 541 4.75 -22.68 8.11
N SER A 542 4.43 -23.97 8.16
CA SER A 542 3.17 -24.43 8.73
C SER A 542 3.07 -24.09 10.21
N HIS A 543 4.17 -24.29 10.94
CA HIS A 543 4.20 -24.01 12.36
C HIS A 543 3.94 -22.53 12.64
N HIS A 544 4.56 -21.64 11.87
CA HIS A 544 4.36 -20.20 12.04
C HIS A 544 2.92 -19.80 11.75
N ARG A 545 2.33 -20.39 10.72
CA ARG A 545 0.94 -20.11 10.39
C ARG A 545 0.02 -20.52 11.52
N GLN A 546 0.27 -21.70 12.10
CA GLN A 546 -0.55 -22.18 13.19
C GLN A 546 -0.41 -21.29 14.42
N LYS A 547 0.81 -20.86 14.72
CA LYS A 547 1.03 -19.98 15.85
C LYS A 547 0.31 -18.65 15.68
N ARG A 548 0.37 -18.11 14.48
CA ARG A 548 -0.30 -16.84 14.20
C ARG A 548 -1.81 -16.98 14.33
N ALA A 549 -2.35 -18.08 13.87
CA ALA A 549 -3.78 -18.30 13.97
C ALA A 549 -4.21 -18.43 15.44
N ALA A 550 -3.34 -19.02 16.27
CA ALA A 550 -3.65 -19.18 17.69
C ALA A 550 -3.54 -17.86 18.44
N GLN A 551 -2.71 -16.93 17.98
CA GLN A 551 -2.56 -15.62 18.61
C GLN A 551 -3.63 -14.65 18.15
#